data_c4fdb38f233ccf5480dfe8aca41b101e
#
_entry.id   c4fdb38f233ccf5480dfe8aca41b101e
#
_cell.length_a   1.000
_cell.length_b   1.000
_cell.length_c   1.000
_cell.angle_alpha   90.00
_cell.angle_beta   90.00
_cell.angle_gamma   90.00
#
_symmetry.space_group_name_H-M   'P 1'
#
loop_
_entity.id
_entity.type
_entity.pdbx_description
1 polymer ?
#
loop_
_entity_poly.entity_id
_entity_poly.type
_entity_poly.pdbx_seq_one_letter_code
_entity_poly.pdbx_strand_id
1 'polypeptide(L)'
;LAYDKDLQEDKELTFDAIDTVKGCLLLFTGMISTMTFRKDVMEESAKKGFTNATDAADYLVNHGVPFRDAHGIIGQLVLLCIEKKKALDDLSLEEFRSICPVFDQDIYDAISMKTCVEKRVTTGAPGAEAMKQVIEIYKKELAQ
;
A
#
# COMPACT_ATOMS: atom_id res chain seq x y z
N LEU A 1 -55.08 -3.39 -13.64
CA LEU A 1 -53.66 -3.09 -13.97
C LEU A 1 -53.54 -2.28 -15.27
N ALA A 2 -54.24 -1.14 -15.35
CA ALA A 2 -54.35 -0.47 -16.66
C ALA A 2 -53.32 0.65 -16.89
N TYR A 3 -52.56 1.08 -15.92
CA TYR A 3 -51.62 2.19 -16.10
C TYR A 3 -50.59 2.22 -14.96
N ASP A 4 -49.60 1.34 -15.05
CA ASP A 4 -48.51 1.27 -14.09
C ASP A 4 -47.54 2.45 -14.35
N LYS A 5 -47.88 3.62 -13.87
CA LYS A 5 -47.10 4.84 -13.99
C LYS A 5 -45.75 4.70 -13.30
N ASP A 6 -45.69 3.90 -12.27
CA ASP A 6 -44.47 3.56 -11.55
C ASP A 6 -43.38 2.97 -12.45
N LEU A 7 -43.78 2.18 -13.47
CA LEU A 7 -42.85 1.64 -14.48
C LEU A 7 -42.31 2.70 -15.47
N GLN A 8 -42.90 3.90 -15.47
CA GLN A 8 -42.42 5.03 -16.30
C GLN A 8 -41.43 5.89 -15.50
N GLU A 9 -41.64 6.02 -14.20
CA GLU A 9 -40.77 6.80 -13.32
C GLU A 9 -39.36 6.17 -13.18
N ASP A 10 -39.26 4.87 -13.25
CA ASP A 10 -37.98 4.15 -13.28
C ASP A 10 -37.06 4.61 -14.41
N LYS A 11 -37.61 4.99 -15.55
CA LYS A 11 -36.82 5.39 -16.73
C LYS A 11 -36.19 6.75 -16.55
N GLU A 12 -36.88 7.71 -15.96
CA GLU A 12 -36.35 9.06 -15.75
C GLU A 12 -35.12 9.00 -14.80
N LEU A 13 -35.27 8.30 -13.68
CA LEU A 13 -34.17 8.12 -12.72
C LEU A 13 -32.97 7.37 -13.34
N THR A 14 -33.28 6.36 -14.17
CA THR A 14 -32.23 5.59 -14.86
C THR A 14 -31.46 6.46 -15.87
N PHE A 15 -32.16 7.25 -16.66
CA PHE A 15 -31.55 8.14 -17.65
C PHE A 15 -30.72 9.24 -16.99
N ASP A 16 -31.23 9.84 -15.91
CA ASP A 16 -30.51 10.84 -15.13
C ASP A 16 -29.22 10.25 -14.53
N ALA A 17 -29.28 9.03 -13.97
CA ALA A 17 -28.12 8.33 -13.47
C ALA A 17 -27.09 8.05 -14.58
N ILE A 18 -27.53 7.60 -15.75
CA ILE A 18 -26.66 7.35 -16.91
C ILE A 18 -25.99 8.64 -17.36
N ASP A 19 -26.70 9.73 -17.47
CA ASP A 19 -26.15 11.02 -17.92
C ASP A 19 -25.18 11.60 -16.89
N THR A 20 -25.49 11.45 -15.60
CA THR A 20 -24.58 11.79 -14.51
C THR A 20 -23.28 11.00 -14.60
N VAL A 21 -23.35 9.67 -14.77
CA VAL A 21 -22.15 8.81 -14.89
C VAL A 21 -21.33 9.18 -16.12
N LYS A 22 -21.96 9.42 -17.28
CA LYS A 22 -21.26 9.88 -18.49
C LYS A 22 -20.52 11.20 -18.25
N GLY A 23 -21.17 12.16 -17.58
CA GLY A 23 -20.55 13.43 -17.21
C GLY A 23 -19.37 13.24 -16.28
N CYS A 24 -19.49 12.40 -15.26
CA CYS A 24 -18.39 12.04 -14.37
C CYS A 24 -17.21 11.41 -15.11
N LEU A 25 -17.46 10.44 -15.99
CA LEU A 25 -16.39 9.77 -16.76
C LEU A 25 -15.61 10.75 -17.64
N LEU A 26 -16.32 11.71 -18.27
CA LEU A 26 -15.68 12.75 -19.07
C LEU A 26 -14.76 13.62 -18.21
N LEU A 27 -15.23 14.07 -17.05
CA LEU A 27 -14.44 14.85 -16.11
C LEU A 27 -13.26 14.07 -15.56
N PHE A 28 -13.43 12.81 -15.15
CA PHE A 28 -12.35 11.95 -14.69
C PHE A 28 -11.29 11.72 -15.76
N THR A 29 -11.67 11.58 -17.01
CA THR A 29 -10.72 11.49 -18.13
C THR A 29 -9.82 12.71 -18.20
N GLY A 30 -10.39 13.91 -18.09
CA GLY A 30 -9.63 15.16 -18.03
C GLY A 30 -8.73 15.24 -16.80
N MET A 31 -9.23 14.86 -15.62
CA MET A 31 -8.46 14.85 -14.37
C MET A 31 -7.26 13.91 -14.45
N ILE A 32 -7.45 12.68 -14.95
CA ILE A 32 -6.37 11.71 -15.07
C ILE A 32 -5.32 12.17 -16.08
N SER A 33 -5.74 12.74 -17.22
CA SER A 33 -4.82 13.20 -18.26
C SER A 33 -3.91 14.36 -17.83
N THR A 34 -4.35 15.15 -16.85
CA THR A 34 -3.62 16.31 -16.32
C THR A 34 -3.00 16.09 -14.95
N MET A 35 -3.20 14.89 -14.36
CA MET A 35 -2.73 14.56 -13.01
C MET A 35 -1.20 14.51 -12.96
N THR A 36 -0.63 15.10 -11.92
CA THR A 36 0.78 15.02 -11.57
C THR A 36 0.98 14.32 -10.23
N PHE A 37 1.98 13.44 -10.16
CA PHE A 37 2.29 12.73 -8.93
C PHE A 37 3.38 13.45 -8.14
N ARG A 38 3.08 13.81 -6.92
CA ARG A 38 4.04 14.35 -5.97
C ARG A 38 4.79 13.20 -5.30
N LYS A 39 5.77 12.65 -6.03
CA LYS A 39 6.53 11.47 -5.61
C LYS A 39 7.27 11.69 -4.30
N ASP A 40 7.81 12.89 -4.09
CA ASP A 40 8.45 13.34 -2.86
C ASP A 40 7.54 13.21 -1.64
N VAL A 41 6.31 13.71 -1.75
CA VAL A 41 5.31 13.65 -0.68
C VAL A 41 4.82 12.22 -0.43
N MET A 42 4.65 11.45 -1.52
CA MET A 42 4.22 10.04 -1.42
C MET A 42 5.29 9.19 -0.71
N GLU A 43 6.57 9.38 -1.05
CA GLU A 43 7.68 8.67 -0.40
C GLU A 43 7.76 9.02 1.08
N GLU A 44 7.70 10.32 1.41
CA GLU A 44 7.70 10.78 2.80
C GLU A 44 6.50 10.23 3.60
N SER A 45 5.34 10.14 2.98
CA SER A 45 4.15 9.56 3.60
C SER A 45 4.29 8.06 3.85
N ALA A 46 4.97 7.33 2.97
CA ALA A 46 5.20 5.90 3.12
C ALA A 46 6.11 5.56 4.32
N LYS A 47 7.01 6.46 4.69
CA LYS A 47 7.89 6.30 5.86
C LYS A 47 7.16 6.47 7.19
N LYS A 48 5.95 7.05 7.19
CA LYS A 48 5.17 7.29 8.40
C LYS A 48 4.31 6.08 8.75
N GLY A 49 4.05 5.88 10.05
CA GLY A 49 3.11 4.87 10.52
C GLY A 49 3.64 3.44 10.58
N PHE A 50 4.95 3.25 10.61
CA PHE A 50 5.58 1.92 10.77
C PHE A 50 5.14 0.90 9.71
N THR A 51 5.00 1.33 8.46
CA THR A 51 4.55 0.46 7.36
C THR A 51 5.51 -0.70 7.09
N ASN A 52 6.77 -0.57 7.49
CA ASN A 52 7.84 -1.58 7.42
C ASN A 52 7.92 -2.50 8.65
N ALA A 53 7.02 -2.36 9.64
CA ALA A 53 7.04 -3.20 10.84
C ALA A 53 6.82 -4.69 10.52
N THR A 54 5.99 -5.00 9.53
CA THR A 54 5.79 -6.39 9.07
C THR A 54 7.06 -6.97 8.47
N ASP A 55 7.80 -6.19 7.68
CA ASP A 55 9.07 -6.62 7.08
C ASP A 55 10.14 -6.85 8.16
N ALA A 56 10.13 -6.08 9.24
CA ALA A 56 10.98 -6.33 10.40
C ALA A 56 10.59 -7.62 11.16
N ALA A 57 9.29 -7.96 11.23
CA ALA A 57 8.85 -9.23 11.80
C ALA A 57 9.29 -10.41 10.91
N ASP A 58 9.12 -10.28 9.58
CA ASP A 58 9.58 -11.29 8.62
C ASP A 58 11.10 -11.48 8.68
N TYR A 59 11.87 -10.42 8.92
CA TYR A 59 13.31 -10.50 9.15
C TYR A 59 13.62 -11.43 10.33
N LEU A 60 12.98 -11.24 11.47
CA LEU A 60 13.16 -12.09 12.65
C LEU A 60 12.76 -13.55 12.39
N VAL A 61 11.64 -13.76 11.67
CA VAL A 61 11.19 -15.11 11.30
C VAL A 61 12.23 -15.82 10.43
N ASN A 62 12.84 -15.13 9.48
CA ASN A 62 13.90 -15.66 8.62
C ASN A 62 15.18 -15.97 9.42
N HIS A 63 15.36 -15.35 10.59
CA HIS A 63 16.45 -15.63 11.53
C HIS A 63 16.07 -16.64 12.63
N GLY A 64 14.95 -17.37 12.43
CA GLY A 64 14.55 -18.49 13.29
C GLY A 64 13.71 -18.12 14.51
N VAL A 65 13.26 -16.87 14.63
CA VAL A 65 12.32 -16.45 15.67
C VAL A 65 10.89 -16.84 15.28
N PRO A 66 10.13 -17.55 16.14
CA PRO A 66 8.74 -17.86 15.83
C PRO A 66 7.91 -16.60 15.56
N PHE A 67 7.00 -16.63 14.57
CA PHE A 67 6.23 -15.46 14.14
C PHE A 67 5.51 -14.74 15.30
N ARG A 68 4.93 -15.49 16.25
CA ARG A 68 4.26 -14.91 17.41
C ARG A 68 5.19 -14.05 18.26
N ASP A 69 6.41 -14.54 18.47
CA ASP A 69 7.41 -13.86 19.28
C ASP A 69 7.98 -12.67 18.50
N ALA A 70 8.26 -12.84 17.21
CA ALA A 70 8.69 -11.77 16.30
C ALA A 70 7.68 -10.60 16.32
N HIS A 71 6.37 -10.88 16.22
CA HIS A 71 5.33 -9.87 16.29
C HIS A 71 5.35 -9.11 17.64
N GLY A 72 5.53 -9.82 18.74
CA GLY A 72 5.66 -9.21 20.09
C GLY A 72 6.90 -8.31 20.22
N ILE A 73 8.04 -8.75 19.68
CA ILE A 73 9.31 -7.99 19.65
C ILE A 73 9.12 -6.70 18.83
N ILE A 74 8.52 -6.81 17.65
CA ILE A 74 8.28 -5.63 16.82
C ILE A 74 7.31 -4.65 17.49
N GLY A 75 6.28 -5.16 18.20
CA GLY A 75 5.40 -4.31 19.01
C GLY A 75 6.16 -3.49 20.04
N GLN A 76 7.15 -4.06 20.72
CA GLN A 76 8.02 -3.34 21.67
C GLN A 76 8.89 -2.30 20.97
N LEU A 77 9.46 -2.62 19.80
CA LEU A 77 10.24 -1.66 19.01
C LEU A 77 9.38 -0.48 18.54
N VAL A 78 8.14 -0.72 18.10
CA VAL A 78 7.20 0.33 17.72
C VAL A 78 6.88 1.25 18.90
N LEU A 79 6.66 0.70 20.09
CA LEU A 79 6.45 1.50 21.31
C LEU A 79 7.68 2.34 21.63
N LEU A 80 8.88 1.78 21.54
CA LEU A 80 10.13 2.52 21.71
C LEU A 80 10.26 3.67 20.68
N CYS A 81 9.91 3.42 19.43
CA CYS A 81 9.90 4.45 18.39
C CYS A 81 8.92 5.58 18.71
N ILE A 82 7.72 5.26 19.20
CA ILE A 82 6.70 6.26 19.58
C ILE A 82 7.23 7.13 20.72
N GLU A 83 7.79 6.51 21.76
CA GLU A 83 8.36 7.23 22.91
C GLU A 83 9.49 8.19 22.49
N LYS A 84 10.37 7.72 21.59
CA LYS A 84 11.52 8.47 21.09
C LYS A 84 11.18 9.41 19.92
N LYS A 85 9.96 9.38 19.40
CA LYS A 85 9.51 10.11 18.19
C LYS A 85 10.41 9.84 16.99
N LYS A 86 10.78 8.59 16.77
CA LYS A 86 11.62 8.11 15.67
C LYS A 86 10.81 7.19 14.75
N ALA A 87 11.26 7.04 13.50
CA ALA A 87 10.83 5.93 12.64
C ALA A 87 11.62 4.66 12.99
N LEU A 88 11.19 3.52 12.46
CA LEU A 88 11.83 2.24 12.76
C LEU A 88 13.28 2.19 12.22
N ASP A 89 13.51 2.76 11.05
CA ASP A 89 14.79 2.89 10.37
C ASP A 89 15.74 3.94 10.99
N ASP A 90 15.24 4.78 11.91
CA ASP A 90 16.05 5.73 12.69
C ASP A 90 16.60 5.13 13.99
N LEU A 91 16.22 3.89 14.34
CA LEU A 91 16.76 3.23 15.52
C LEU A 91 18.22 2.79 15.28
N SER A 92 19.06 2.91 16.31
CA SER A 92 20.41 2.35 16.26
C SER A 92 20.37 0.82 16.40
N LEU A 93 21.41 0.14 15.93
CA LEU A 93 21.53 -1.31 16.09
C LEU A 93 21.53 -1.72 17.58
N GLU A 94 22.05 -0.87 18.46
CA GLU A 94 22.01 -1.09 19.90
C GLU A 94 20.58 -1.04 20.43
N GLU A 95 19.75 -0.11 19.93
CA GLU A 95 18.33 -0.02 20.28
C GLU A 95 17.57 -1.26 19.81
N PHE A 96 17.82 -1.75 18.60
CA PHE A 96 17.27 -3.03 18.12
C PHE A 96 17.69 -4.19 19.01
N ARG A 97 18.99 -4.32 19.27
CA ARG A 97 19.55 -5.41 20.07
C ARG A 97 19.15 -5.36 21.54
N SER A 98 18.78 -4.19 22.07
CA SER A 98 18.27 -4.08 23.45
C SER A 98 16.93 -4.80 23.64
N ILE A 99 16.14 -4.93 22.57
CA ILE A 99 14.87 -5.65 22.58
C ILE A 99 15.06 -7.11 22.13
N CYS A 100 15.87 -7.35 21.09
CA CYS A 100 16.15 -8.68 20.61
C CYS A 100 17.58 -8.77 20.05
N PRO A 101 18.45 -9.64 20.62
CA PRO A 101 19.85 -9.75 20.20
C PRO A 101 20.04 -10.36 18.80
N VAL A 102 18.99 -10.89 18.18
CA VAL A 102 19.01 -11.50 16.84
C VAL A 102 19.22 -10.45 15.74
N PHE A 103 18.88 -9.18 16.00
CA PHE A 103 19.06 -8.12 15.01
C PHE A 103 20.53 -7.87 14.69
N ASP A 104 20.84 -7.77 13.38
CA ASP A 104 22.15 -7.38 12.89
C ASP A 104 22.05 -6.24 11.87
N GLN A 105 23.20 -5.80 11.33
CA GLN A 105 23.31 -4.62 10.46
C GLN A 105 22.41 -4.70 9.21
N ASP A 106 22.14 -5.89 8.71
CA ASP A 106 21.31 -6.16 7.55
C ASP A 106 19.81 -5.86 7.77
N ILE A 107 19.38 -5.61 9.02
CA ILE A 107 18.01 -5.16 9.31
C ILE A 107 17.65 -3.87 8.53
N TYR A 108 18.58 -2.94 8.40
CA TYR A 108 18.34 -1.67 7.71
C TYR A 108 18.00 -1.85 6.23
N ASP A 109 18.66 -2.80 5.57
CA ASP A 109 18.34 -3.17 4.19
C ASP A 109 16.99 -3.89 4.12
N ALA A 110 16.69 -4.75 5.08
CA ALA A 110 15.47 -5.53 5.13
C ALA A 110 14.22 -4.65 5.28
N ILE A 111 14.29 -3.58 6.10
CA ILE A 111 13.18 -2.67 6.40
C ILE A 111 13.19 -1.40 5.54
N SER A 112 14.15 -1.23 4.61
CA SER A 112 14.12 -0.07 3.72
C SER A 112 12.84 -0.06 2.88
N MET A 113 12.20 1.09 2.71
CA MET A 113 10.95 1.20 1.93
C MET A 113 11.10 0.61 0.53
N LYS A 114 12.25 0.80 -0.10
CA LYS A 114 12.55 0.25 -1.42
C LYS A 114 12.51 -1.28 -1.38
N THR A 115 13.24 -1.90 -0.47
CA THR A 115 13.28 -3.37 -0.32
C THR A 115 11.90 -3.93 0.03
N CYS A 116 11.18 -3.28 0.93
CA CYS A 116 9.81 -3.67 1.32
C CYS A 116 8.87 -3.72 0.10
N VAL A 117 8.96 -2.75 -0.80
CA VAL A 117 8.14 -2.73 -2.03
C VAL A 117 8.65 -3.76 -3.05
N GLU A 118 9.95 -3.84 -3.29
CA GLU A 118 10.54 -4.74 -4.30
C GLU A 118 10.31 -6.23 -4.00
N LYS A 119 10.25 -6.60 -2.72
CA LYS A 119 9.93 -7.98 -2.29
C LYS A 119 8.49 -8.40 -2.58
N ARG A 120 7.59 -7.50 -2.87
CA ARG A 120 6.18 -7.78 -3.17
C ARG A 120 6.02 -8.17 -4.65
N VAL A 121 6.21 -9.47 -4.94
CA VAL A 121 6.27 -10.00 -6.34
C VAL A 121 5.03 -10.77 -6.79
N THR A 122 4.03 -10.94 -5.93
CA THR A 122 2.77 -11.59 -6.30
C THR A 122 1.99 -10.74 -7.31
N THR A 123 1.14 -11.36 -8.13
CA THR A 123 0.31 -10.65 -9.11
C THR A 123 -0.52 -9.55 -8.45
N GLY A 124 -0.41 -8.33 -8.96
CA GLY A 124 -1.09 -7.14 -8.41
C GLY A 124 -0.37 -6.47 -7.24
N ALA A 125 0.76 -7.01 -6.79
CA ALA A 125 1.58 -6.39 -5.75
C ALA A 125 2.33 -5.15 -6.27
N PRO A 126 2.75 -4.21 -5.39
CA PRO A 126 3.36 -2.94 -5.79
C PRO A 126 4.82 -3.07 -6.27
N GLY A 127 5.44 -4.24 -6.18
CA GLY A 127 6.80 -4.45 -6.68
C GLY A 127 6.92 -4.16 -8.17
N ALA A 128 8.04 -3.58 -8.58
CA ALA A 128 8.22 -3.08 -9.94
C ALA A 128 7.96 -4.16 -11.03
N GLU A 129 8.39 -5.39 -10.78
CA GLU A 129 8.19 -6.50 -11.73
C GLU A 129 6.73 -6.94 -11.80
N ALA A 130 6.04 -7.06 -10.66
CA ALA A 130 4.62 -7.37 -10.61
C ALA A 130 3.77 -6.27 -11.29
N MET A 131 4.12 -5.00 -11.07
CA MET A 131 3.43 -3.88 -11.71
C MET A 131 3.63 -3.83 -13.22
N LYS A 132 4.82 -4.17 -13.75
CA LYS A 132 5.03 -4.29 -15.19
C LYS A 132 4.08 -5.31 -15.82
N GLN A 133 3.92 -6.47 -15.19
CA GLN A 133 3.01 -7.51 -15.67
C GLN A 133 1.56 -7.02 -15.70
N VAL A 134 1.10 -6.35 -14.65
CA VAL A 134 -0.26 -5.78 -14.58
C VAL A 134 -0.47 -4.72 -15.66
N ILE A 135 0.49 -3.83 -15.86
CA ILE A 135 0.44 -2.79 -16.89
C ILE A 135 0.32 -3.42 -18.29
N GLU A 136 1.09 -4.46 -18.59
CA GLU A 136 1.01 -5.14 -19.89
C GLU A 136 -0.32 -5.87 -20.12
N ILE A 137 -0.92 -6.44 -19.06
CA ILE A 137 -2.25 -7.04 -19.13
C ILE A 137 -3.28 -5.97 -19.52
N TYR A 138 -3.33 -4.86 -18.78
CA TYR A 138 -4.32 -3.80 -19.06
C TYR A 138 -4.09 -3.09 -20.39
N LYS A 139 -2.84 -2.90 -20.83
CA LYS A 139 -2.57 -2.38 -22.18
C LYS A 139 -3.16 -3.26 -23.28
N LYS A 140 -3.10 -4.58 -23.12
CA LYS A 140 -3.68 -5.53 -24.09
C LYS A 140 -5.21 -5.48 -24.08
N GLU A 141 -5.82 -5.37 -22.90
CA GLU A 141 -7.27 -5.26 -22.76
C GLU A 141 -7.81 -3.96 -23.37
N LEU A 142 -7.12 -2.84 -23.16
CA LEU A 142 -7.53 -1.53 -23.68
C LEU A 142 -7.28 -1.36 -25.20
N ALA A 143 -6.47 -2.23 -25.81
CA ALA A 143 -6.19 -2.21 -27.24
C ALA A 143 -7.21 -3.00 -28.07
N GLN A 144 -8.16 -3.71 -27.44
CA GLN A 144 -9.27 -4.43 -28.09
C GLN A 144 -10.48 -3.53 -28.28
#